data_2e5325a0470c2b090eaedea0537c26db
#
_entry.id   2e5325a0470c2b090eaedea0537c26db
#
_cell.length_a   1.000
_cell.length_b   1.000
_cell.length_c   1.000
_cell.angle_alpha   90.00
_cell.angle_beta   90.00
_cell.angle_gamma   90.00
#
_symmetry.space_group_name_H-M   'P 1'
#
loop_
_entity.id
_entity.type
_entity.pdbx_description
1 polymer ?
#
loop_
_entity_poly.entity_id
_entity_poly.type
_entity_poly.pdbx_seq_one_letter_code
_entity_poly.pdbx_strand_id
1 'polypeptide(L)'
;MLLAAAASPVPPPIDDLLPDPLLRDEVPEDLPWLLRLLPRADVYLQDEVEVALHPTLTRVWSPRGRRRQRLVETCGNNEKQYGFGLVDWRDGWLDWERAPGRRAAPFCAQLRRAVERSQSRGRIAMVLLDNLGIHTPKGSLLLRHLLEELPGQLVLVYTPAYDPESNRIEWLWRSLRRAVTHTHRRETLPPLLEDSDTWARTISPMEILRQIGSPFADTVDPTDQQALAHAA
;
A
#
# COMPACT_ATOMS: atom_id res chain seq x y z
N MET A 1 30.45 19.78 -27.91
CA MET A 1 29.35 20.65 -27.46
C MET A 1 28.51 19.82 -26.51
N LEU A 2 28.83 19.88 -25.21
CA LEU A 2 28.11 19.14 -24.15
C LEU A 2 26.85 19.93 -23.82
N LEU A 3 25.69 19.33 -24.05
CA LEU A 3 24.41 19.83 -23.55
C LEU A 3 24.44 19.64 -22.01
N ALA A 4 24.47 20.75 -21.30
CA ALA A 4 24.25 20.77 -19.85
C ALA A 4 22.81 20.31 -19.60
N ALA A 5 22.65 19.21 -18.89
CA ALA A 5 21.39 18.79 -18.36
C ALA A 5 20.91 19.90 -17.40
N ALA A 6 19.78 20.52 -17.74
CA ALA A 6 19.13 21.47 -16.85
C ALA A 6 18.74 20.73 -15.57
N ALA A 7 19.28 21.16 -14.43
CA ALA A 7 18.87 20.67 -13.12
C ALA A 7 17.36 20.92 -13.00
N SER A 8 16.59 19.86 -12.69
CA SER A 8 15.17 20.00 -12.38
C SER A 8 15.01 21.01 -11.22
N PRO A 9 14.06 21.93 -11.30
CA PRO A 9 13.85 22.91 -10.24
C PRO A 9 13.58 22.18 -8.92
N VAL A 10 14.31 22.55 -7.88
CA VAL A 10 14.08 22.07 -6.51
C VAL A 10 12.64 22.40 -6.15
N PRO A 11 11.80 21.43 -5.79
CA PRO A 11 10.43 21.73 -5.37
C PRO A 11 10.45 22.67 -4.15
N PRO A 12 9.45 23.57 -4.04
CA PRO A 12 9.35 24.46 -2.88
C PRO A 12 9.22 23.65 -1.57
N PRO A 13 9.61 24.24 -0.44
CA PRO A 13 9.49 23.60 0.87
C PRO A 13 8.06 23.07 1.09
N ILE A 14 7.96 21.91 1.71
CA ILE A 14 6.67 21.24 2.00
C ILE A 14 5.75 22.10 2.84
N ASP A 15 6.33 22.92 3.73
CA ASP A 15 5.59 23.79 4.64
C ASP A 15 4.67 24.79 3.89
N ASP A 16 5.02 25.15 2.65
CA ASP A 16 4.20 26.00 1.79
C ASP A 16 3.04 25.25 1.09
N LEU A 17 3.04 23.92 1.16
CA LEU A 17 2.09 23.04 0.45
C LEU A 17 1.03 22.44 1.36
N LEU A 18 1.30 22.39 2.67
CA LEU A 18 0.37 21.82 3.65
C LEU A 18 -0.53 22.93 4.19
N PRO A 19 -1.85 22.70 4.27
CA PRO A 19 -2.68 23.55 5.09
C PRO A 19 -2.16 23.51 6.52
N ASP A 20 -2.40 24.55 7.29
CA ASP A 20 -1.96 24.84 8.63
C ASP A 20 -1.24 23.69 9.37
N PRO A 21 -0.02 23.91 9.93
CA PRO A 21 0.72 22.90 10.71
C PRO A 21 -0.08 22.23 11.83
N LEU A 22 -1.14 22.87 12.31
CA LEU A 22 -2.06 22.34 13.32
C LEU A 22 -3.01 21.25 12.77
N LEU A 23 -3.18 21.14 11.45
CA LEU A 23 -4.01 20.11 10.79
C LEU A 23 -3.22 18.83 10.45
N ARG A 24 -1.96 18.73 10.84
CA ARG A 24 -1.12 17.53 10.58
C ARG A 24 -1.61 16.27 11.29
N ASP A 25 -2.42 16.41 12.32
CA ASP A 25 -2.96 15.29 13.12
C ASP A 25 -4.36 14.85 12.70
N GLU A 26 -5.02 15.59 11.80
CA GLU A 26 -6.35 15.23 11.29
C GLU A 26 -6.30 15.14 9.76
N VAL A 27 -6.40 13.93 9.23
CA VAL A 27 -6.66 13.73 7.80
C VAL A 27 -8.11 14.19 7.56
N PRO A 28 -8.35 15.24 6.77
CA PRO A 28 -9.70 15.63 6.42
C PRO A 28 -10.41 14.46 5.73
N GLU A 29 -11.64 14.18 6.10
CA GLU A 29 -12.50 13.18 5.47
C GLU A 29 -12.63 13.40 3.95
N ASP A 30 -12.27 14.59 3.46
CA ASP A 30 -12.40 14.99 2.06
C ASP A 30 -11.08 14.83 1.29
N LEU A 31 -11.01 13.82 0.43
CA LEU A 31 -10.00 13.65 -0.61
C LEU A 31 -9.67 14.89 -1.50
N PRO A 32 -10.50 15.92 -1.65
CA PRO A 32 -10.23 17.07 -2.53
C PRO A 32 -8.89 17.77 -2.28
N TRP A 33 -8.38 17.82 -1.06
CA TRP A 33 -7.10 18.47 -0.80
C TRP A 33 -5.91 17.67 -1.34
N LEU A 34 -5.97 16.33 -1.27
CA LEU A 34 -4.95 15.45 -1.90
C LEU A 34 -4.87 15.69 -3.40
N LEU A 35 -6.03 15.88 -4.05
CA LEU A 35 -6.07 16.17 -5.49
C LEU A 35 -5.35 17.47 -5.85
N ARG A 36 -5.34 18.48 -4.97
CA ARG A 36 -4.61 19.74 -5.20
C ARG A 36 -3.08 19.57 -5.12
N LEU A 37 -2.61 18.56 -4.39
CA LEU A 37 -1.18 18.27 -4.26
C LEU A 37 -0.63 17.40 -5.39
N LEU A 38 -1.48 16.69 -6.13
CA LEU A 38 -1.08 15.76 -7.19
C LEU A 38 -0.16 16.33 -8.29
N PRO A 39 -0.17 17.64 -8.64
CA PRO A 39 0.82 18.17 -9.56
C PRO A 39 2.24 18.14 -9.01
N ARG A 40 2.42 18.14 -7.68
CA ARG A 40 3.72 18.24 -6.98
C ARG A 40 4.09 17.01 -6.17
N ALA A 41 3.12 16.14 -5.88
CA ALA A 41 3.30 14.93 -5.10
C ALA A 41 2.70 13.71 -5.80
N ASP A 42 3.34 12.57 -5.64
CA ASP A 42 2.69 11.28 -5.86
C ASP A 42 2.18 10.77 -4.52
N VAL A 43 0.93 10.32 -4.49
CA VAL A 43 0.27 9.81 -3.28
C VAL A 43 0.34 8.30 -3.29
N TYR A 44 0.83 7.75 -2.20
CA TYR A 44 0.91 6.30 -1.98
C TYR A 44 0.04 5.89 -0.81
N LEU A 45 -0.56 4.72 -0.90
CA LEU A 45 -1.27 4.05 0.18
C LEU A 45 -0.40 2.91 0.68
N GLN A 46 -0.08 2.86 1.97
CA GLN A 46 0.75 1.80 2.54
C GLN A 46 0.02 1.10 3.69
N ASP A 47 0.14 -0.23 3.76
CA ASP A 47 -0.37 -1.04 4.85
C ASP A 47 0.21 -2.46 4.81
N GLU A 48 0.03 -3.23 5.90
CA GLU A 48 0.38 -4.64 5.98
C GLU A 48 -0.86 -5.53 6.03
N VAL A 49 -0.80 -6.62 5.28
CA VAL A 49 -1.80 -7.67 5.33
C VAL A 49 -1.23 -8.95 5.94
N GLU A 50 -1.94 -9.55 6.88
CA GLU A 50 -1.59 -10.85 7.43
C GLU A 50 -2.00 -11.96 6.45
N VAL A 51 -1.06 -12.83 6.10
CA VAL A 51 -1.27 -14.09 5.37
C VAL A 51 -1.03 -15.22 6.35
N ALA A 52 -2.11 -15.82 6.85
CA ALA A 52 -2.10 -16.87 7.88
C ALA A 52 -2.58 -18.20 7.31
N LEU A 53 -2.00 -19.28 7.80
CA LEU A 53 -2.37 -20.65 7.41
C LEU A 53 -3.81 -20.99 7.80
N HIS A 54 -4.32 -20.44 8.90
CA HIS A 54 -5.74 -20.55 9.19
C HIS A 54 -6.55 -19.69 8.22
N PRO A 55 -7.47 -20.28 7.45
CA PRO A 55 -8.22 -19.55 6.45
C PRO A 55 -9.11 -18.48 7.09
N THR A 56 -9.15 -17.31 6.48
CA THR A 56 -10.13 -16.30 6.85
C THR A 56 -11.53 -16.77 6.46
N LEU A 57 -12.45 -16.72 7.41
CA LEU A 57 -13.82 -17.17 7.18
C LEU A 57 -14.61 -16.06 6.47
N THR A 58 -15.37 -16.45 5.45
CA THR A 58 -16.30 -15.56 4.76
C THR A 58 -17.70 -16.16 4.74
N ARG A 59 -18.70 -15.33 4.48
CA ARG A 59 -20.07 -15.79 4.30
C ARG A 59 -20.18 -16.57 3.00
N VAL A 60 -20.67 -17.79 3.09
CA VAL A 60 -20.94 -18.66 1.93
C VAL A 60 -22.40 -19.11 1.95
N TRP A 61 -22.96 -19.30 0.77
CA TRP A 61 -24.26 -19.93 0.66
C TRP A 61 -24.16 -21.39 1.10
N SER A 62 -25.03 -21.81 2.02
CA SER A 62 -25.14 -23.19 2.45
C SER A 62 -26.62 -23.57 2.61
N PRO A 63 -27.00 -24.86 2.49
CA PRO A 63 -28.33 -25.31 2.79
C PRO A 63 -28.74 -24.95 4.22
N ARG A 64 -30.01 -24.62 4.44
CA ARG A 64 -30.55 -24.26 5.76
C ARG A 64 -30.45 -25.46 6.72
N GLY A 65 -29.95 -25.25 7.93
CA GLY A 65 -29.93 -26.22 9.02
C GLY A 65 -28.58 -26.35 9.72
N ARG A 66 -28.59 -26.55 11.05
CA ARG A 66 -27.40 -26.65 11.90
C ARG A 66 -26.39 -27.72 11.46
N ARG A 67 -26.84 -28.84 10.92
CA ARG A 67 -25.99 -29.96 10.45
C ARG A 67 -25.45 -29.77 9.04
N ARG A 68 -25.76 -28.67 8.37
CA ARG A 68 -25.38 -28.40 6.97
C ARG A 68 -24.39 -27.24 6.86
N GLN A 69 -23.83 -26.82 7.99
CA GLN A 69 -22.77 -25.83 8.00
C GLN A 69 -21.53 -26.40 7.30
N ARG A 70 -20.91 -25.58 6.46
CA ARG A 70 -19.64 -25.96 5.83
C ARG A 70 -18.54 -25.86 6.88
N LEU A 71 -17.92 -26.98 7.22
CA LEU A 71 -16.76 -27.02 8.08
C LEU A 71 -15.52 -26.69 7.24
N VAL A 72 -14.64 -25.90 7.79
CA VAL A 72 -13.33 -25.60 7.24
C VAL A 72 -12.32 -26.26 8.15
N GLU A 73 -11.60 -27.24 7.60
CA GLU A 73 -10.51 -27.90 8.33
C GLU A 73 -9.38 -26.89 8.52
N THR A 74 -8.82 -26.83 9.72
CA THR A 74 -7.69 -25.97 10.06
C THR A 74 -6.56 -26.82 10.61
N CYS A 75 -5.32 -26.49 10.22
CA CYS A 75 -4.13 -27.08 10.80
C CYS A 75 -4.02 -26.68 12.27
N GLY A 76 -3.37 -27.51 13.10
CA GLY A 76 -3.22 -27.25 14.55
C GLY A 76 -2.39 -26.01 14.87
N ASN A 77 -1.48 -25.59 13.98
CA ASN A 77 -0.62 -24.43 14.14
C ASN A 77 -0.99 -23.34 13.11
N ASN A 78 -1.19 -22.11 13.58
CA ASN A 78 -1.48 -20.97 12.73
C ASN A 78 -0.19 -20.21 12.39
N GLU A 79 0.60 -20.78 11.49
CA GLU A 79 1.75 -20.07 10.91
C GLU A 79 1.30 -18.88 10.07
N LYS A 80 2.10 -17.81 10.08
CA LYS A 80 1.77 -16.61 9.35
C LYS A 80 2.99 -15.79 8.92
N GLN A 81 2.82 -15.02 7.88
CA GLN A 81 3.70 -13.92 7.47
C GLN A 81 2.87 -12.68 7.13
N TYR A 82 3.57 -11.58 6.91
CA TYR A 82 2.95 -10.31 6.56
C TYR A 82 3.39 -9.90 5.17
N GLY A 83 2.41 -9.52 4.33
CA GLY A 83 2.65 -8.82 3.09
C GLY A 83 2.65 -7.33 3.37
N PHE A 84 3.68 -6.64 2.92
CA PHE A 84 3.79 -5.18 2.91
C PHE A 84 3.38 -4.72 1.53
N GLY A 85 2.39 -3.85 1.45
CA GLY A 85 1.95 -3.26 0.19
C GLY A 85 2.07 -1.75 0.22
N LEU A 86 2.54 -1.21 -0.90
CA LEU A 86 2.55 0.22 -1.15
C LEU A 86 2.03 0.44 -2.56
N VAL A 87 0.94 1.19 -2.69
CA VAL A 87 0.23 1.42 -3.95
C VAL A 87 0.36 2.88 -4.36
N ASP A 88 0.82 3.12 -5.58
CA ASP A 88 0.75 4.44 -6.20
C ASP A 88 -0.70 4.72 -6.64
N TRP A 89 -1.31 5.76 -6.06
CA TRP A 89 -2.70 6.11 -6.29
C TRP A 89 -2.98 6.66 -7.68
N ARG A 90 -1.93 7.05 -8.42
CA ARG A 90 -2.02 7.63 -9.76
C ARG A 90 -2.06 6.57 -10.86
N ASP A 91 -1.19 5.58 -10.80
CA ASP A 91 -1.02 4.60 -11.88
C ASP A 91 -1.25 3.16 -11.45
N GLY A 92 -1.55 2.92 -10.16
CA GLY A 92 -1.84 1.58 -9.66
C GLY A 92 -0.62 0.66 -9.54
N TRP A 93 0.60 1.22 -9.58
CA TRP A 93 1.78 0.43 -9.30
C TRP A 93 1.74 -0.09 -7.86
N LEU A 94 1.91 -1.40 -7.71
CA LEU A 94 1.95 -2.09 -6.42
C LEU A 94 3.38 -2.54 -6.14
N ASP A 95 3.98 -2.02 -5.07
CA ASP A 95 5.17 -2.59 -4.45
C ASP A 95 4.75 -3.59 -3.39
N TRP A 96 5.15 -4.84 -3.58
CA TRP A 96 4.79 -5.95 -2.71
C TRP A 96 6.03 -6.66 -2.18
N GLU A 97 6.12 -6.78 -0.85
CA GLU A 97 7.21 -7.49 -0.18
C GLU A 97 6.66 -8.30 1.00
N ARG A 98 7.21 -9.50 1.25
CA ARG A 98 6.83 -10.32 2.40
C ARG A 98 7.88 -10.30 3.50
N ALA A 99 7.42 -10.33 4.76
CA ALA A 99 8.29 -10.48 5.91
C ALA A 99 7.66 -11.38 6.98
N PRO A 100 8.48 -12.06 7.81
CA PRO A 100 7.97 -12.93 8.88
C PRO A 100 7.29 -12.18 10.02
N GLY A 101 7.37 -10.86 10.04
CA GLY A 101 6.74 -9.99 11.04
C GLY A 101 6.66 -8.55 10.59
N ARG A 102 5.85 -7.76 11.26
CA ARG A 102 5.75 -6.31 11.04
C ARG A 102 7.02 -5.64 11.55
N ARG A 103 7.93 -5.33 10.64
CA ARG A 103 9.25 -4.75 10.95
C ARG A 103 9.47 -3.47 10.15
N ALA A 104 10.23 -2.54 10.74
CA ALA A 104 10.53 -1.26 10.09
C ALA A 104 11.40 -1.39 8.82
N ALA A 105 12.21 -2.44 8.69
CA ALA A 105 13.14 -2.57 7.56
C ALA A 105 12.41 -2.70 6.21
N PRO A 106 11.49 -3.65 5.98
CA PRO A 106 10.72 -3.71 4.73
C PRO A 106 9.89 -2.45 4.50
N PHE A 107 9.27 -1.90 5.53
CA PHE A 107 8.54 -0.64 5.45
C PHE A 107 9.42 0.52 4.96
N CYS A 108 10.58 0.75 5.58
CA CYS A 108 11.50 1.81 5.16
C CYS A 108 12.06 1.58 3.75
N ALA A 109 12.25 0.32 3.33
CA ALA A 109 12.66 0.00 1.97
C ALA A 109 11.58 0.41 0.96
N GLN A 110 10.30 0.15 1.25
CA GLN A 110 9.19 0.62 0.42
C GLN A 110 9.14 2.15 0.32
N LEU A 111 9.32 2.86 1.43
CA LEU A 111 9.37 4.33 1.43
C LEU A 111 10.50 4.87 0.54
N ARG A 112 11.67 4.25 0.53
CA ARG A 112 12.77 4.63 -0.39
C ARG A 112 12.36 4.46 -1.85
N ARG A 113 11.77 3.31 -2.21
CA ARG A 113 11.29 3.06 -3.57
C ARG A 113 10.20 4.05 -4.00
N ALA A 114 9.31 4.44 -3.08
CA ALA A 114 8.32 5.50 -3.34
C ALA A 114 8.99 6.84 -3.65
N VAL A 115 10.00 7.23 -2.86
CA VAL A 115 10.75 8.48 -3.08
C VAL A 115 11.50 8.44 -4.40
N GLU A 116 12.24 7.38 -4.70
CA GLU A 116 12.97 7.21 -5.97
C GLU A 116 12.02 7.31 -7.17
N ARG A 117 10.85 6.66 -7.08
CA ARG A 117 9.82 6.72 -8.12
C ARG A 117 9.26 8.13 -8.31
N SER A 118 8.95 8.83 -7.22
CA SER A 118 8.42 10.20 -7.29
C SER A 118 9.47 11.18 -7.82
N GLN A 119 10.72 11.05 -7.39
CA GLN A 119 11.84 11.86 -7.88
C GLN A 119 12.06 11.71 -9.38
N SER A 120 11.94 10.50 -9.92
CA SER A 120 12.05 10.28 -11.38
C SER A 120 11.00 11.06 -12.18
N ARG A 121 9.91 11.48 -11.51
CA ARG A 121 8.82 12.30 -12.08
C ARG A 121 8.89 13.77 -11.67
N GLY A 122 9.95 14.19 -10.95
CA GLY A 122 10.08 15.54 -10.41
C GLY A 122 9.05 15.87 -9.33
N ARG A 123 8.64 14.87 -8.51
CA ARG A 123 7.63 15.00 -7.46
C ARG A 123 8.18 14.54 -6.11
N ILE A 124 7.46 14.88 -5.05
CA ILE A 124 7.69 14.34 -3.71
C ILE A 124 6.81 13.12 -3.48
N ALA A 125 7.23 12.21 -2.59
CA ALA A 125 6.41 11.09 -2.16
C ALA A 125 5.57 11.48 -0.93
N MET A 126 4.26 11.30 -1.01
CA MET A 126 3.33 11.42 0.11
C MET A 126 2.73 10.06 0.39
N VAL A 127 2.90 9.53 1.59
CA VAL A 127 2.47 8.18 1.95
C VAL A 127 1.41 8.24 3.04
N LEU A 128 0.21 7.73 2.73
CA LEU A 128 -0.86 7.51 3.70
C LEU A 128 -0.65 6.15 4.37
N LEU A 129 -0.72 6.13 5.70
CA LEU A 129 -0.44 4.95 6.52
C LEU A 129 -1.14 5.04 7.87
N ASP A 130 -1.21 3.92 8.58
CA ASP A 130 -1.73 3.88 9.94
C ASP A 130 -0.70 4.32 11.00
N ASN A 131 -1.15 4.44 12.25
CA ASN A 131 -0.33 4.85 13.39
C ASN A 131 0.40 3.68 14.08
N LEU A 132 0.71 2.59 13.37
CA LEU A 132 1.47 1.48 13.96
C LEU A 132 2.85 1.97 14.43
N GLY A 133 3.35 1.44 15.54
CA GLY A 133 4.61 1.90 16.14
C GLY A 133 5.80 1.93 15.18
N ILE A 134 5.92 0.94 14.28
CA ILE A 134 6.99 0.90 13.25
C ILE A 134 6.88 2.02 12.22
N HIS A 135 5.70 2.61 12.05
CA HIS A 135 5.40 3.70 11.12
C HIS A 135 5.69 5.09 11.70
N THR A 136 6.03 5.18 12.98
CA THR A 136 6.25 6.46 13.64
C THR A 136 7.74 6.69 13.96
N PRO A 137 8.25 7.93 13.86
CA PRO A 137 9.65 8.23 14.23
C PRO A 137 9.95 7.98 15.70
N LYS A 138 8.93 7.94 16.58
CA LYS A 138 9.08 7.59 17.99
C LYS A 138 9.30 6.10 18.18
N GLY A 139 8.64 5.27 17.39
CA GLY A 139 8.68 3.81 17.48
C GLY A 139 9.78 3.16 16.65
N SER A 140 10.35 3.86 15.67
CA SER A 140 11.36 3.32 14.75
C SER A 140 12.53 4.27 14.54
N LEU A 141 13.71 3.85 15.03
CA LEU A 141 14.97 4.55 14.74
C LEU A 141 15.28 4.54 13.24
N LEU A 142 15.02 3.43 12.56
CA LEU A 142 15.28 3.31 11.14
C LEU A 142 14.45 4.31 10.32
N LEU A 143 13.19 4.49 10.67
CA LEU A 143 12.34 5.50 10.05
C LEU A 143 12.84 6.93 10.33
N ARG A 144 13.26 7.20 11.57
CA ARG A 144 13.81 8.51 11.93
C ARG A 144 15.02 8.86 11.06
N HIS A 145 15.98 7.95 10.92
CA HIS A 145 17.14 8.13 10.04
C HIS A 145 16.73 8.32 8.59
N LEU A 146 15.75 7.52 8.11
CA LEU A 146 15.26 7.68 6.74
C LEU A 146 14.69 9.09 6.49
N LEU A 147 13.92 9.63 7.42
CA LEU A 147 13.36 10.99 7.30
C LEU A 147 14.45 12.07 7.37
N GLU A 148 15.51 11.85 8.14
CA GLU A 148 16.69 12.73 8.20
C GLU A 148 17.49 12.70 6.89
N GLU A 149 17.56 11.55 6.21
CA GLU A 149 18.26 11.39 4.92
C GLU A 149 17.47 11.97 3.73
N LEU A 150 16.15 12.05 3.82
CA LEU A 150 15.25 12.44 2.72
C LEU A 150 14.45 13.72 3.04
N PRO A 151 15.09 14.81 3.48
CA PRO A 151 14.39 16.01 3.86
C PRO A 151 13.64 16.61 2.68
N GLY A 152 12.35 16.91 2.88
CA GLY A 152 11.51 17.51 1.85
C GLY A 152 11.10 16.61 0.68
N GLN A 153 11.49 15.33 0.69
CA GLN A 153 11.21 14.37 -0.39
C GLN A 153 10.13 13.35 -0.01
N LEU A 154 9.90 13.16 1.29
CA LEU A 154 8.95 12.22 1.85
C LEU A 154 8.06 12.91 2.89
N VAL A 155 6.75 12.74 2.72
CA VAL A 155 5.73 13.18 3.68
C VAL A 155 4.94 11.96 4.12
N LEU A 156 4.84 11.75 5.44
CA LEU A 156 3.98 10.72 6.02
C LEU A 156 2.69 11.37 6.51
N VAL A 157 1.58 10.81 6.07
CA VAL A 157 0.22 11.26 6.46
C VAL A 157 -0.46 10.11 7.18
N TYR A 158 -0.76 10.32 8.45
CA TYR A 158 -1.36 9.28 9.28
C TYR A 158 -2.89 9.32 9.20
N THR A 159 -3.49 8.14 9.03
CA THR A 159 -4.95 8.02 9.09
C THR A 159 -5.44 8.19 10.54
N PRO A 160 -6.70 8.63 10.75
CA PRO A 160 -7.28 8.72 12.08
C PRO A 160 -7.19 7.38 12.82
N ALA A 161 -7.00 7.43 14.14
CA ALA A 161 -6.99 6.23 14.96
C ALA A 161 -8.34 5.49 14.87
N TYR A 162 -8.28 4.16 14.74
CA TYR A 162 -9.47 3.29 14.66
C TYR A 162 -10.35 3.49 13.42
N ASP A 163 -9.86 4.12 12.37
CA ASP A 163 -10.57 4.24 11.09
C ASP A 163 -9.80 3.53 9.94
N PRO A 164 -9.92 2.20 9.83
CA PRO A 164 -9.27 1.45 8.76
C PRO A 164 -9.84 1.75 7.37
N GLU A 165 -11.06 2.32 7.29
CA GLU A 165 -11.68 2.67 6.00
C GLU A 165 -11.06 3.92 5.38
N SER A 166 -10.40 4.77 6.16
CA SER A 166 -9.62 5.90 5.69
C SER A 166 -8.40 5.49 4.86
N ASN A 167 -7.85 4.30 5.09
CA ASN A 167 -6.78 3.76 4.23
C ASN A 167 -7.37 2.80 3.18
N ARG A 168 -7.58 3.30 1.98
CA ARG A 168 -8.25 2.55 0.90
C ARG A 168 -7.48 1.32 0.40
N ILE A 169 -6.23 1.13 0.76
CA ILE A 169 -5.48 -0.09 0.47
C ILE A 169 -6.13 -1.33 1.13
N GLU A 170 -6.89 -1.14 2.21
CA GLU A 170 -7.69 -2.21 2.84
C GLU A 170 -8.71 -2.83 1.87
N TRP A 171 -9.18 -2.09 0.88
CA TRP A 171 -10.07 -2.63 -0.16
C TRP A 171 -9.31 -3.57 -1.10
N LEU A 172 -8.05 -3.28 -1.37
CA LEU A 172 -7.15 -4.16 -2.11
C LEU A 172 -6.92 -5.46 -1.32
N TRP A 173 -6.73 -5.37 0.00
CA TRP A 173 -6.59 -6.54 0.85
C TRP A 173 -7.84 -7.42 0.91
N ARG A 174 -9.03 -6.83 0.78
CA ARG A 174 -10.28 -7.60 0.64
C ARG A 174 -10.25 -8.47 -0.62
N SER A 175 -9.68 -7.97 -1.71
CA SER A 175 -9.50 -8.74 -2.96
C SER A 175 -8.48 -9.86 -2.79
N LEU A 176 -7.31 -9.58 -2.22
CA LEU A 176 -6.31 -10.58 -1.88
C LEU A 176 -6.93 -11.70 -1.02
N ARG A 177 -7.60 -11.32 0.07
CA ARG A 177 -8.24 -12.31 0.96
C ARG A 177 -9.26 -13.17 0.22
N ARG A 178 -10.05 -12.59 -0.66
CA ARG A 178 -11.04 -13.33 -1.48
C ARG A 178 -10.36 -14.30 -2.44
N ALA A 179 -9.28 -13.90 -3.06
CA ALA A 179 -8.57 -14.71 -4.05
C ALA A 179 -7.71 -15.81 -3.39
N VAL A 180 -7.12 -15.55 -2.23
CA VAL A 180 -6.04 -16.38 -1.67
C VAL A 180 -6.41 -16.98 -0.30
N THR A 181 -6.80 -16.14 0.68
CA THR A 181 -6.88 -16.60 2.08
C THR A 181 -8.27 -17.02 2.53
N HIS A 182 -9.34 -16.70 1.77
CA HIS A 182 -10.70 -17.12 2.13
C HIS A 182 -10.92 -18.61 1.87
N THR A 183 -11.28 -19.35 2.91
CA THR A 183 -11.71 -20.76 2.82
C THR A 183 -10.78 -21.66 2.00
N HIS A 184 -9.48 -21.36 1.95
CA HIS A 184 -8.50 -22.21 1.29
C HIS A 184 -8.33 -23.56 2.01
N ARG A 185 -7.68 -24.52 1.35
CA ARG A 185 -7.40 -25.85 1.86
C ARG A 185 -5.90 -26.16 1.85
N ARG A 186 -5.05 -25.14 1.97
CA ARG A 186 -3.61 -25.34 2.06
C ARG A 186 -3.25 -25.94 3.40
N GLU A 187 -2.43 -26.97 3.40
CA GLU A 187 -1.97 -27.66 4.61
C GLU A 187 -0.73 -27.02 5.23
N THR A 188 0.02 -26.25 4.43
CA THR A 188 1.24 -25.55 4.86
C THR A 188 1.25 -24.12 4.34
N LEU A 189 1.98 -23.24 5.04
CA LEU A 189 2.05 -21.83 4.73
C LEU A 189 2.75 -21.51 3.39
N PRO A 190 3.88 -22.15 2.98
CA PRO A 190 4.61 -21.74 1.79
C PRO A 190 3.78 -21.65 0.50
N PRO A 191 2.93 -22.63 0.12
CA PRO A 191 2.09 -22.50 -1.08
C PRO A 191 1.10 -21.33 -1.01
N LEU A 192 0.59 -21.00 0.19
CA LEU A 192 -0.31 -19.86 0.37
C LEU A 192 0.42 -18.53 0.17
N LEU A 193 1.68 -18.45 0.59
CA LEU A 193 2.53 -17.30 0.35
C LEU A 193 2.86 -17.13 -1.14
N GLU A 194 3.13 -18.23 -1.85
CA GLU A 194 3.32 -18.21 -3.32
C GLU A 194 2.06 -17.75 -4.06
N ASP A 195 0.88 -18.20 -3.62
CA ASP A 195 -0.39 -17.74 -4.16
C ASP A 195 -0.54 -16.21 -3.96
N SER A 196 -0.16 -15.68 -2.78
CA SER A 196 -0.22 -14.23 -2.51
C SER A 196 0.76 -13.42 -3.36
N ASP A 197 1.98 -13.92 -3.56
CA ASP A 197 2.96 -13.28 -4.46
C ASP A 197 2.49 -13.31 -5.91
N THR A 198 1.89 -14.43 -6.33
CA THR A 198 1.34 -14.57 -7.67
C THR A 198 0.20 -13.59 -7.88
N TRP A 199 -0.72 -13.48 -6.91
CA TRP A 199 -1.79 -12.49 -6.95
C TRP A 199 -1.23 -11.06 -7.09
N ALA A 200 -0.25 -10.69 -6.27
CA ALA A 200 0.35 -9.36 -6.30
C ALA A 200 1.04 -9.04 -7.64
N ARG A 201 1.65 -10.04 -8.29
CA ARG A 201 2.28 -9.89 -9.63
C ARG A 201 1.29 -9.86 -10.78
N THR A 202 0.12 -10.46 -10.62
CA THR A 202 -0.84 -10.65 -11.73
C THR A 202 -2.01 -9.68 -11.71
N ILE A 203 -2.28 -9.04 -10.57
CA ILE A 203 -3.31 -8.02 -10.51
C ILE A 203 -2.91 -6.82 -11.38
N SER A 204 -3.82 -6.39 -12.26
CA SER A 204 -3.52 -5.27 -13.15
C SER A 204 -3.57 -3.92 -12.42
N PRO A 205 -2.75 -2.93 -12.84
CA PRO A 205 -2.80 -1.58 -12.29
C PRO A 205 -4.20 -0.96 -12.35
N MET A 206 -4.92 -1.18 -13.44
CA MET A 206 -6.30 -0.71 -13.60
C MET A 206 -7.25 -1.32 -12.56
N GLU A 207 -7.10 -2.61 -12.27
CA GLU A 207 -7.92 -3.27 -11.26
C GLU A 207 -7.59 -2.73 -9.86
N ILE A 208 -6.32 -2.50 -9.56
CA ILE A 208 -5.89 -1.85 -8.32
C ILE A 208 -6.56 -0.49 -8.18
N LEU A 209 -6.43 0.41 -9.19
CA LEU A 209 -7.01 1.74 -9.16
C LEU A 209 -8.53 1.73 -8.93
N ARG A 210 -9.24 0.81 -9.58
CA ARG A 210 -10.69 0.64 -9.38
C ARG A 210 -11.03 0.19 -7.96
N GLN A 211 -10.27 -0.76 -7.43
CA GLN A 211 -10.51 -1.29 -6.09
C GLN A 211 -10.27 -0.25 -4.99
N ILE A 212 -9.19 0.53 -5.10
CA ILE A 212 -8.90 1.60 -4.13
C ILE A 212 -9.70 2.88 -4.38
N GLY A 213 -10.54 2.90 -5.40
CA GLY A 213 -11.36 4.07 -5.75
C GLY A 213 -10.53 5.29 -6.16
N SER A 214 -9.47 5.06 -6.93
CA SER A 214 -8.64 6.14 -7.46
C SER A 214 -9.42 6.94 -8.51
N PRO A 215 -9.30 8.29 -8.51
CA PRO A 215 -9.88 9.12 -9.56
C PRO A 215 -9.22 8.93 -10.93
N PHE A 216 -8.08 8.22 -10.98
CA PHE A 216 -7.35 7.92 -12.20
C PHE A 216 -7.73 6.58 -12.84
N ALA A 217 -8.66 5.84 -12.25
CA ALA A 217 -9.06 4.52 -12.72
C ALA A 217 -9.53 4.50 -14.19
N ASP A 218 -10.10 5.60 -14.68
CA ASP A 218 -10.61 5.72 -16.06
C ASP A 218 -9.62 6.42 -17.02
N THR A 219 -8.44 6.85 -16.53
CA THR A 219 -7.46 7.61 -17.30
C THR A 219 -6.22 6.82 -17.72
N VAL A 220 -6.02 5.64 -17.15
CA VAL A 220 -4.88 4.77 -17.49
C VAL A 220 -5.20 4.00 -18.78
N ASP A 221 -4.45 4.28 -19.84
CA ASP A 221 -4.60 3.60 -21.13
C ASP A 221 -4.24 2.10 -20.97
N PRO A 222 -5.07 1.19 -21.49
CA PRO A 222 -4.77 -0.24 -21.50
C PRO A 222 -3.44 -0.61 -22.15
N THR A 223 -2.92 0.22 -23.06
CA THR A 223 -1.64 0.01 -23.75
C THR A 223 -0.43 0.29 -22.87
N ASP A 224 -0.52 1.17 -21.87
CA ASP A 224 0.55 1.44 -20.91
C ASP A 224 0.73 0.29 -19.89
N GLN A 225 -0.25 -0.61 -19.78
CA GLN A 225 -0.23 -1.75 -18.86
C GLN A 225 0.89 -2.77 -19.18
N GLN A 226 1.25 -2.95 -20.45
CA GLN A 226 2.30 -3.89 -20.85
C GLN A 226 3.70 -3.35 -20.54
N ALA A 227 3.90 -2.04 -20.59
CA ALA A 227 5.18 -1.41 -20.28
C ALA A 227 5.49 -1.43 -18.77
N LEU A 228 4.47 -1.28 -17.91
CA LEU A 228 4.60 -1.31 -16.45
C LEU A 228 4.81 -2.74 -15.91
N ALA A 229 4.23 -3.74 -16.53
CA ALA A 229 4.40 -5.15 -16.17
C ALA A 229 5.80 -5.71 -16.53
N HIS A 230 6.53 -5.08 -17.45
CA HIS A 230 7.89 -5.46 -17.83
C HIS A 230 8.98 -4.67 -17.10
N ALA A 231 8.63 -3.67 -16.30
CA ALA A 231 9.55 -2.85 -15.52
C ALA A 231 9.61 -3.24 -14.01
N ALA A 232 8.86 -4.27 -13.62
CA ALA A 232 8.89 -4.92 -12.31
C ALA A 232 9.59 -6.27 -12.42
#